data_5b1453838b9235a072117bd26de00334
#
_entry.id   5b1453838b9235a072117bd26de00334
#
_cell.length_a   1.000
_cell.length_b   1.000
_cell.length_c   1.000
_cell.angle_alpha   90.00
_cell.angle_beta   90.00
_cell.angle_gamma   90.00
#
_symmetry.space_group_name_H-M   'P 1'
#
loop_
_entity.id
_entity.type
_entity.pdbx_description
1 polymer ?
#
loop_
_entity_poly.entity_id
_entity_poly.type
_entity_poly.pdbx_seq_one_letter_code
_entity_poly.pdbx_strand_id
1 'polypeptide(L)'
;DVYKRQAQGKDIGIIATENGWNLYVCGNGGMRPRHAELFASDLDTATLVKYIDRFLMFYIKTGDRLQRTSVWREKMEGGLEYIQDVVINDSLGIAHELETQMQADIDAYQCEWKTTLSDPERLKRFKHFINSDKVDDNVVFVEERSQIRPATADEKSVIGQEATEFSDQTASPA
;
A
#
# COMPACT_ATOMS: atom_id res chain seq x y z
N ASP A 1 -19.25 4.83 0.39
CA ASP A 1 -19.50 6.13 1.05
C ASP A 1 -20.48 6.96 0.22
N VAL A 2 -21.76 6.83 0.53
CA VAL A 2 -22.87 7.48 -0.21
C VAL A 2 -22.74 9.01 -0.16
N TYR A 3 -22.15 9.56 0.89
CA TYR A 3 -22.07 11.01 1.10
C TYR A 3 -20.89 11.68 0.41
N LYS A 4 -19.80 10.95 0.18
CA LYS A 4 -18.53 11.56 -0.27
C LYS A 4 -18.18 11.28 -1.73
N ARG A 5 -18.95 10.44 -2.43
CA ARG A 5 -18.69 9.99 -3.81
C ARG A 5 -17.23 9.55 -4.04
N GLN A 6 -16.59 8.97 -3.03
CA GLN A 6 -15.18 8.62 -3.08
C GLN A 6 -14.90 7.52 -4.09
N ALA A 7 -15.85 6.60 -4.32
CA ALA A 7 -15.72 5.54 -5.30
C ALA A 7 -15.40 6.09 -6.71
N GLN A 8 -16.04 7.17 -7.11
CA GLN A 8 -15.87 7.76 -8.44
C GLN A 8 -14.66 8.70 -8.56
N GLY A 9 -13.90 8.90 -7.49
CA GLY A 9 -12.67 9.69 -7.48
C GLY A 9 -11.40 8.83 -7.30
N LYS A 10 -11.49 7.51 -7.46
CA LYS A 10 -10.41 6.55 -7.26
C LYS A 10 -10.11 5.78 -8.54
N ASP A 11 -8.94 5.14 -8.57
CA ASP A 11 -8.52 4.30 -9.70
C ASP A 11 -9.51 3.16 -9.95
N ILE A 12 -10.07 2.60 -8.87
CA ILE A 12 -11.19 1.63 -8.89
C ILE A 12 -12.24 2.11 -7.90
N GLY A 13 -13.49 2.10 -8.33
CA GLY A 13 -14.67 2.40 -7.52
C GLY A 13 -15.73 1.33 -7.67
N ILE A 14 -16.34 0.92 -6.58
CA ILE A 14 -17.38 -0.10 -6.54
C ILE A 14 -18.60 0.52 -5.87
N ILE A 15 -19.76 0.41 -6.53
CA ILE A 15 -21.04 0.90 -6.00
C ILE A 15 -22.05 -0.24 -6.06
N ALA A 16 -22.65 -0.56 -4.91
CA ALA A 16 -23.73 -1.53 -4.83
C ALA A 16 -24.99 -0.99 -5.47
N THR A 17 -25.71 -1.86 -6.19
CA THR A 17 -27.04 -1.63 -6.74
C THR A 17 -28.01 -2.70 -6.25
N GLU A 18 -29.27 -2.60 -6.57
CA GLU A 18 -30.27 -3.62 -6.22
C GLU A 18 -29.99 -4.96 -6.94
N ASN A 19 -29.33 -4.91 -8.11
CA ASN A 19 -29.08 -6.07 -8.95
C ASN A 19 -27.66 -6.64 -8.82
N GLY A 20 -26.73 -5.93 -8.14
CA GLY A 20 -25.34 -6.37 -8.05
C GLY A 20 -24.38 -5.20 -7.81
N TRP A 21 -23.27 -5.21 -8.51
CA TRP A 21 -22.20 -4.24 -8.35
C TRP A 21 -21.94 -3.46 -9.65
N ASN A 22 -21.81 -2.14 -9.52
CA ASN A 22 -21.28 -1.33 -10.61
C ASN A 22 -19.80 -1.06 -10.36
N LEU A 23 -18.97 -1.37 -11.36
CA LEU A 23 -17.54 -1.14 -11.37
C LEU A 23 -17.23 0.16 -12.13
N TYR A 24 -16.52 1.06 -11.49
CA TYR A 24 -15.99 2.30 -12.06
C TYR A 24 -14.48 2.25 -12.05
N VAL A 25 -13.84 2.77 -13.09
CA VAL A 25 -12.38 2.76 -13.22
C VAL A 25 -11.82 4.12 -13.66
N CYS A 26 -10.51 4.27 -13.52
CA CYS A 26 -9.75 5.41 -14.03
C CYS A 26 -10.09 6.78 -13.41
N GLY A 27 -10.67 6.82 -12.21
CA GLY A 27 -10.83 8.05 -11.47
C GLY A 27 -9.53 8.54 -10.83
N ASN A 28 -9.47 9.83 -10.54
CA ASN A 28 -8.36 10.45 -9.82
C ASN A 28 -8.85 11.66 -9.04
N GLY A 29 -8.65 11.67 -7.73
CA GLY A 29 -8.97 12.78 -6.83
C GLY A 29 -7.79 13.72 -6.53
N GLY A 30 -6.69 13.62 -7.27
CA GLY A 30 -5.49 14.43 -7.07
C GLY A 30 -5.58 15.85 -7.67
N MET A 31 -4.41 16.45 -7.94
CA MET A 31 -4.28 17.84 -8.45
C MET A 31 -5.03 18.06 -9.77
N ARG A 32 -5.11 17.04 -10.63
CA ARG A 32 -5.92 17.05 -11.85
C ARG A 32 -7.03 16.01 -11.72
N PRO A 33 -8.15 16.36 -11.08
CA PRO A 33 -9.20 15.40 -10.79
C PRO A 33 -9.83 14.86 -12.08
N ARG A 34 -10.12 13.56 -12.07
CA ARG A 34 -10.86 12.85 -13.11
C ARG A 34 -11.94 12.03 -12.46
N HIS A 35 -13.11 12.10 -13.03
CA HIS A 35 -14.22 11.26 -12.60
C HIS A 35 -14.02 9.85 -13.17
N ALA A 36 -14.19 8.84 -12.32
CA ALA A 36 -14.15 7.45 -12.78
C ALA A 36 -15.33 7.16 -13.71
N GLU A 37 -15.09 6.37 -14.73
CA GLU A 37 -16.07 6.01 -15.74
C GLU A 37 -16.64 4.63 -15.44
N LEU A 38 -17.92 4.43 -15.76
CA LEU A 38 -18.59 3.14 -15.59
C LEU A 38 -17.94 2.10 -16.52
N PHE A 39 -17.39 1.07 -15.91
CA PHE A 39 -16.72 -0.02 -16.61
C PHE A 39 -17.66 -1.19 -16.89
N ALA A 40 -18.42 -1.59 -15.88
CA ALA A 40 -19.44 -2.62 -16.01
C ALA A 40 -20.52 -2.43 -14.93
N SER A 41 -21.74 -2.89 -15.18
CA SER A 41 -22.89 -2.75 -14.29
C SER A 41 -23.46 -4.09 -13.89
N ASP A 42 -24.16 -4.11 -12.76
CA ASP A 42 -24.96 -5.23 -12.26
C ASP A 42 -24.19 -6.56 -12.19
N LEU A 43 -22.90 -6.49 -11.82
CA LEU A 43 -22.02 -7.62 -11.72
C LEU A 43 -22.31 -8.43 -10.45
N ASP A 44 -22.25 -9.75 -10.54
CA ASP A 44 -22.08 -10.60 -9.38
C ASP A 44 -20.67 -10.45 -8.79
N THR A 45 -20.49 -10.87 -7.53
CA THR A 45 -19.22 -10.67 -6.81
C THR A 45 -18.04 -11.39 -7.49
N ALA A 46 -18.24 -12.57 -8.03
CA ALA A 46 -17.15 -13.32 -8.66
C ALA A 46 -16.69 -12.65 -9.95
N THR A 47 -17.62 -12.20 -10.77
CA THR A 47 -17.34 -11.48 -12.02
C THR A 47 -16.70 -10.11 -11.72
N LEU A 48 -17.16 -9.40 -10.69
CA LEU A 48 -16.56 -8.14 -10.25
C LEU A 48 -15.09 -8.31 -9.91
N VAL A 49 -14.74 -9.29 -9.06
CA VAL A 49 -13.36 -9.58 -8.67
C VAL A 49 -12.52 -9.91 -9.90
N LYS A 50 -13.03 -10.80 -10.74
CA LYS A 50 -12.35 -11.19 -12.00
C LYS A 50 -12.03 -9.99 -12.90
N TYR A 51 -12.97 -9.06 -13.08
CA TYR A 51 -12.73 -7.88 -13.90
C TYR A 51 -11.75 -6.90 -13.26
N ILE A 52 -11.77 -6.77 -11.93
CA ILE A 52 -10.78 -5.97 -11.20
C ILE A 52 -9.38 -6.56 -11.39
N ASP A 53 -9.22 -7.85 -11.24
CA ASP A 53 -7.95 -8.56 -11.38
C ASP A 53 -7.37 -8.39 -12.79
N ARG A 54 -8.19 -8.64 -13.81
CA ARG A 54 -7.78 -8.44 -15.20
C ARG A 54 -7.43 -6.99 -15.50
N PHE A 55 -8.24 -6.03 -15.04
CA PHE A 55 -7.99 -4.61 -15.22
C PHE A 55 -6.66 -4.18 -14.58
N LEU A 56 -6.40 -4.58 -13.34
CA LEU A 56 -5.17 -4.24 -12.64
C LEU A 56 -3.95 -4.85 -13.32
N MET A 57 -4.00 -6.11 -13.69
CA MET A 57 -2.89 -6.77 -14.37
C MET A 57 -2.65 -6.22 -15.77
N PHE A 58 -3.71 -5.88 -16.51
CA PHE A 58 -3.56 -5.22 -17.81
C PHE A 58 -2.94 -3.83 -17.67
N TYR A 59 -3.36 -3.04 -16.68
CA TYR A 59 -2.75 -1.76 -16.37
C TYR A 59 -1.26 -1.89 -15.98
N ILE A 60 -0.91 -2.84 -15.11
CA ILE A 60 0.48 -3.08 -14.67
C ILE A 60 1.37 -3.46 -15.87
N LYS A 61 0.86 -4.22 -16.82
CA LYS A 61 1.60 -4.65 -18.02
C LYS A 61 1.78 -3.56 -19.06
N THR A 62 0.84 -2.65 -19.17
CA THR A 62 0.79 -1.68 -20.29
C THR A 62 0.99 -0.24 -19.87
N GLY A 63 0.89 0.06 -18.58
CA GLY A 63 1.12 1.40 -18.05
C GLY A 63 2.61 1.73 -17.88
N ASP A 64 2.94 3.00 -18.07
CA ASP A 64 4.27 3.52 -17.78
C ASP A 64 4.52 3.55 -16.26
N ARG A 65 5.78 3.49 -15.87
CA ARG A 65 6.16 3.61 -14.47
C ARG A 65 5.63 4.91 -13.86
N LEU A 66 4.97 4.82 -12.70
CA LEU A 66 4.35 5.92 -11.97
C LEU A 66 3.19 6.62 -12.71
N GLN A 67 2.72 6.06 -13.80
CA GLN A 67 1.56 6.57 -14.52
C GLN A 67 0.28 6.22 -13.76
N ARG A 68 -0.62 7.18 -13.59
CA ARG A 68 -1.95 6.94 -12.99
C ARG A 68 -2.89 6.31 -14.01
N THR A 69 -3.84 5.52 -13.55
CA THR A 69 -4.83 4.84 -14.42
C THR A 69 -5.60 5.80 -15.30
N SER A 70 -5.96 6.99 -14.80
CA SER A 70 -6.64 8.02 -15.58
C SER A 70 -5.80 8.54 -16.75
N VAL A 71 -4.49 8.73 -16.54
CA VAL A 71 -3.56 9.16 -17.59
C VAL A 71 -3.25 8.03 -18.55
N TRP A 72 -3.12 6.81 -18.06
CA TRP A 72 -2.95 5.62 -18.87
C TRP A 72 -4.13 5.42 -19.84
N ARG A 73 -5.35 5.53 -19.32
CA ARG A 73 -6.58 5.45 -20.13
C ARG A 73 -6.64 6.56 -21.20
N GLU A 74 -6.25 7.79 -20.86
CA GLU A 74 -6.25 8.93 -21.83
C GLU A 74 -5.24 8.72 -22.98
N LYS A 75 -4.13 8.04 -22.72
CA LYS A 75 -3.10 7.74 -23.73
C LYS A 75 -3.39 6.45 -24.51
N MET A 76 -4.28 5.59 -24.01
CA MET A 76 -4.62 4.33 -24.67
C MET A 76 -5.42 4.60 -25.94
N GLU A 77 -4.96 4.10 -27.07
CA GLU A 77 -5.74 4.13 -28.30
C GLU A 77 -7.04 3.34 -28.12
N GLY A 78 -8.18 3.93 -28.46
CA GLY A 78 -9.52 3.38 -28.16
C GLY A 78 -10.00 3.63 -26.72
N GLY A 79 -9.17 4.17 -25.82
CA GLY A 79 -9.57 4.61 -24.50
C GLY A 79 -10.22 3.54 -23.64
N LEU A 80 -11.34 3.89 -22.97
CA LEU A 80 -12.04 2.97 -22.08
C LEU A 80 -12.68 1.80 -22.83
N GLU A 81 -13.21 2.03 -24.02
CA GLU A 81 -13.86 1.00 -24.83
C GLU A 81 -12.89 -0.12 -25.19
N TYR A 82 -11.65 0.21 -25.56
CA TYR A 82 -10.62 -0.79 -25.80
C TYR A 82 -10.26 -1.58 -24.54
N ILE A 83 -10.14 -0.90 -23.40
CA ILE A 83 -9.85 -1.56 -22.12
C ILE A 83 -10.99 -2.53 -21.75
N GLN A 84 -12.26 -2.12 -21.95
CA GLN A 84 -13.42 -2.99 -21.76
C GLN A 84 -13.37 -4.20 -22.68
N ASP A 85 -13.04 -3.99 -23.94
CA ASP A 85 -12.97 -5.07 -24.92
C ASP A 85 -11.90 -6.11 -24.54
N VAL A 86 -10.75 -5.69 -24.09
CA VAL A 86 -9.67 -6.58 -23.62
C VAL A 86 -10.07 -7.30 -22.32
N VAL A 87 -10.59 -6.58 -21.33
CA VAL A 87 -10.81 -7.12 -19.97
C VAL A 87 -12.11 -7.95 -19.90
N ILE A 88 -13.17 -7.48 -20.54
CA ILE A 88 -14.49 -8.10 -20.47
C ILE A 88 -14.63 -9.17 -21.56
N ASN A 89 -14.34 -8.80 -22.82
CA ASN A 89 -14.56 -9.66 -23.99
C ASN A 89 -13.35 -10.52 -24.33
N ASP A 90 -12.21 -10.30 -23.66
CA ASP A 90 -10.94 -11.03 -23.92
C ASP A 90 -10.51 -10.97 -25.39
N SER A 91 -10.63 -9.80 -26.01
CA SER A 91 -10.34 -9.61 -27.45
C SER A 91 -8.90 -9.94 -27.83
N LEU A 92 -7.96 -9.91 -26.87
CA LEU A 92 -6.56 -10.31 -27.08
C LEU A 92 -6.27 -11.76 -26.70
N GLY A 93 -7.23 -12.50 -26.12
CA GLY A 93 -7.03 -13.88 -25.66
C GLY A 93 -6.04 -14.01 -24.48
N ILE A 94 -5.90 -12.97 -23.66
CA ILE A 94 -4.93 -12.92 -22.54
C ILE A 94 -5.58 -13.00 -21.17
N ALA A 95 -6.89 -13.10 -21.07
CA ALA A 95 -7.61 -13.08 -19.80
C ALA A 95 -7.10 -14.13 -18.81
N HIS A 96 -6.88 -15.35 -19.26
CA HIS A 96 -6.35 -16.43 -18.42
C HIS A 96 -4.93 -16.13 -17.92
N GLU A 97 -4.08 -15.52 -18.74
CA GLU A 97 -2.74 -15.12 -18.34
C GLU A 97 -2.78 -14.04 -17.25
N LEU A 98 -3.66 -13.03 -17.42
CA LEU A 98 -3.84 -11.96 -16.43
C LEU A 98 -4.33 -12.51 -15.07
N GLU A 99 -5.31 -13.41 -15.10
CA GLU A 99 -5.83 -14.08 -13.90
C GLU A 99 -4.76 -14.94 -13.22
N THR A 100 -3.99 -15.70 -13.98
CA THR A 100 -2.92 -16.56 -13.44
C THR A 100 -1.83 -15.74 -12.76
N GLN A 101 -1.44 -14.61 -13.34
CA GLN A 101 -0.45 -13.72 -12.75
C GLN A 101 -0.97 -13.06 -11.48
N MET A 102 -2.22 -12.56 -11.48
CA MET A 102 -2.82 -12.00 -10.28
C MET A 102 -2.88 -13.05 -9.16
N GLN A 103 -3.27 -14.29 -9.48
CA GLN A 103 -3.30 -15.36 -8.48
C GLN A 103 -1.91 -15.66 -7.90
N ALA A 104 -0.87 -15.64 -8.74
CA ALA A 104 0.50 -15.83 -8.25
C ALA A 104 0.94 -14.70 -7.31
N ASP A 105 0.56 -13.45 -7.60
CA ASP A 105 0.84 -12.30 -6.73
C ASP A 105 0.05 -12.39 -5.41
N ILE A 106 -1.20 -12.84 -5.45
CA ILE A 106 -2.03 -13.08 -4.26
C ILE A 106 -1.42 -14.19 -3.39
N ASP A 107 -0.99 -15.29 -4.00
CA ASP A 107 -0.41 -16.43 -3.28
C ASP A 107 0.95 -16.09 -2.64
N ALA A 108 1.72 -15.21 -3.29
CA ALA A 108 3.00 -14.71 -2.77
C ALA A 108 2.83 -13.61 -1.71
N TYR A 109 1.64 -13.01 -1.58
CA TYR A 109 1.42 -11.89 -0.69
C TYR A 109 1.54 -12.28 0.78
N GLN A 110 2.35 -11.53 1.50
CA GLN A 110 2.46 -11.60 2.94
C GLN A 110 2.08 -10.25 3.55
N CYS A 111 1.14 -10.27 4.47
CA CYS A 111 0.77 -9.07 5.21
C CYS A 111 1.92 -8.64 6.12
N GLU A 112 2.58 -7.53 5.83
CA GLU A 112 3.70 -6.99 6.61
C GLU A 112 3.31 -6.72 8.08
N TRP A 113 2.09 -6.28 8.34
CA TRP A 113 1.57 -6.09 9.68
C TRP A 113 1.48 -7.40 10.45
N LYS A 114 0.92 -8.45 9.82
CA LYS A 114 0.82 -9.77 10.44
C LYS A 114 2.20 -10.35 10.73
N THR A 115 3.14 -10.20 9.79
CA THR A 115 4.54 -10.63 9.96
C THR A 115 5.20 -9.86 11.10
N THR A 116 5.02 -8.54 11.18
CA THR A 116 5.56 -7.71 12.24
C THR A 116 4.97 -8.06 13.61
N LEU A 117 3.66 -8.29 13.69
CA LEU A 117 3.00 -8.68 14.94
C LEU A 117 3.46 -10.07 15.44
N SER A 118 3.90 -10.94 14.55
CA SER A 118 4.41 -12.27 14.87
C SER A 118 5.91 -12.30 15.20
N ASP A 119 6.62 -11.20 14.97
CA ASP A 119 8.06 -11.06 15.20
C ASP A 119 8.33 -10.12 16.39
N PRO A 120 8.75 -10.65 17.56
CA PRO A 120 9.02 -9.83 18.75
C PRO A 120 10.09 -8.77 18.53
N GLU A 121 11.09 -9.03 17.68
CA GLU A 121 12.15 -8.05 17.40
C GLU A 121 11.65 -6.89 16.56
N ARG A 122 10.77 -7.16 15.59
CA ARG A 122 10.12 -6.10 14.82
C ARG A 122 9.14 -5.30 15.65
N LEU A 123 8.42 -5.94 16.57
CA LEU A 123 7.49 -5.27 17.49
C LEU A 123 8.17 -4.24 18.40
N LYS A 124 9.43 -4.43 18.74
CA LYS A 124 10.19 -3.47 19.55
C LYS A 124 10.23 -2.07 18.93
N ARG A 125 10.16 -1.96 17.60
CA ARG A 125 10.17 -0.67 16.87
C ARG A 125 8.88 0.14 17.05
N PHE A 126 7.80 -0.50 17.51
CA PHE A 126 6.47 0.11 17.66
C PHE A 126 6.08 0.34 19.11
N LYS A 127 7.01 0.21 20.05
CA LYS A 127 6.76 0.55 21.45
C LYS A 127 6.54 2.05 21.63
N HIS A 128 5.55 2.38 22.43
CA HIS A 128 5.26 3.76 22.79
C HIS A 128 6.23 4.25 23.84
N PHE A 129 6.97 5.30 23.52
CA PHE A 129 7.81 6.02 24.47
C PHE A 129 7.28 7.45 24.74
N ILE A 130 6.40 7.94 23.86
CA ILE A 130 5.69 9.21 24.06
C ILE A 130 4.48 8.95 24.96
N ASN A 131 4.32 9.70 26.03
CA ASN A 131 3.25 9.55 27.04
C ASN A 131 3.25 8.19 27.75
N SER A 132 4.37 7.52 27.87
CA SER A 132 4.54 6.30 28.64
C SER A 132 5.55 6.51 29.75
N ASP A 133 5.21 6.09 30.97
CA ASP A 133 6.13 6.11 32.12
C ASP A 133 7.18 4.98 32.04
N LYS A 134 7.05 4.08 31.04
CA LYS A 134 7.99 2.99 30.82
C LYS A 134 9.09 3.42 29.85
N VAL A 135 10.33 3.21 30.28
CA VAL A 135 11.49 3.37 29.40
C VAL A 135 11.42 2.35 28.28
N ASP A 136 11.64 2.79 27.04
CA ASP A 136 11.78 1.91 25.88
C ASP A 136 13.26 1.60 25.66
N ASP A 137 13.66 0.37 25.88
CA ASP A 137 15.04 -0.11 25.74
C ASP A 137 15.61 0.05 24.31
N ASN A 138 14.73 0.30 23.33
CA ASN A 138 15.15 0.50 21.93
C ASN A 138 15.38 1.99 21.58
N VAL A 139 14.98 2.90 22.46
CA VAL A 139 15.11 4.34 22.22
C VAL A 139 16.03 4.95 23.25
N VAL A 140 17.16 5.45 22.77
CA VAL A 140 18.07 6.29 23.58
C VAL A 140 17.68 7.73 23.31
N PHE A 141 17.52 8.51 24.37
CA PHE A 141 17.19 9.94 24.28
C PHE A 141 18.43 10.78 24.50
N VAL A 142 18.53 11.87 23.77
CA VAL A 142 19.52 12.91 23.93
C VAL A 142 18.84 14.25 24.15
N GLU A 143 19.49 15.14 24.88
CA GLU A 143 19.02 16.51 25.08
C GLU A 143 19.63 17.41 24.01
N GLU A 144 18.79 18.17 23.32
CA GLU A 144 19.21 19.21 22.39
C GLU A 144 18.37 20.46 22.60
N ARG A 145 19.03 21.59 22.91
CA ARG A 145 18.37 22.87 23.16
C ARG A 145 17.31 22.79 24.27
N SER A 146 17.64 22.08 25.35
CA SER A 146 16.73 21.83 26.49
C SER A 146 15.45 21.08 26.13
N GLN A 147 15.48 20.29 25.04
CA GLN A 147 14.41 19.40 24.63
C GLN A 147 14.94 17.97 24.45
N ILE A 148 14.16 17.00 24.88
CA ILE A 148 14.52 15.60 24.75
C ILE A 148 14.05 15.11 23.36
N ARG A 149 14.96 14.52 22.59
CA ARG A 149 14.65 13.84 21.33
C ARG A 149 15.29 12.46 21.28
N PRO A 150 14.76 11.56 20.43
CA PRO A 150 15.43 10.30 20.16
C PRO A 150 16.81 10.51 19.53
N ALA A 151 17.81 9.75 19.98
CA ALA A 151 19.14 9.75 19.41
C ALA A 151 19.15 9.19 17.97
N THR A 152 19.96 9.78 17.10
CA THR A 152 20.23 9.25 15.77
C THR A 152 21.06 7.95 15.86
N ALA A 153 21.21 7.24 14.74
CA ALA A 153 22.00 6.00 14.70
C ALA A 153 23.48 6.25 15.08
N ASP A 154 24.03 7.37 14.63
CA ASP A 154 25.42 7.74 14.91
C ASP A 154 25.61 8.10 16.40
N GLU A 155 24.68 8.87 16.98
CA GLU A 155 24.70 9.20 18.40
C GLU A 155 24.54 7.97 19.29
N LYS A 156 23.69 7.01 18.90
CA LYS A 156 23.56 5.72 19.61
C LYS A 156 24.86 4.92 19.64
N SER A 157 25.62 4.95 18.54
CA SER A 157 26.91 4.24 18.47
C SER A 157 27.94 4.84 19.43
N VAL A 158 27.97 6.15 19.59
CA VAL A 158 28.87 6.85 20.51
C VAL A 158 28.47 6.57 21.97
N ILE A 159 27.19 6.69 22.30
CA ILE A 159 26.68 6.44 23.66
C ILE A 159 26.93 4.98 24.08
N GLY A 160 26.79 4.04 23.15
CA GLY A 160 27.08 2.61 23.39
C GLY A 160 28.56 2.34 23.66
N GLN A 161 29.47 3.08 23.04
CA GLN A 161 30.91 2.98 23.29
C GLN A 161 31.31 3.57 24.64
N GLU A 162 30.78 4.75 25.01
CA GLU A 162 31.02 5.34 26.31
C GLU A 162 30.50 4.47 27.47
N ALA A 163 29.34 3.80 27.29
CA ALA A 163 28.79 2.91 28.31
C ALA A 163 29.66 1.66 28.51
N THR A 164 30.29 1.13 27.45
CA THR A 164 31.22 -0.01 27.55
C THR A 164 32.56 0.36 28.19
N GLU A 165 33.09 1.54 27.90
CA GLU A 165 34.32 2.03 28.54
C GLU A 165 34.14 2.28 30.04
N PHE A 166 32.96 2.74 30.47
CA PHE A 166 32.65 2.98 31.89
C PHE A 166 32.48 1.68 32.67
N SER A 167 31.97 0.61 32.05
CA SER A 167 31.81 -0.70 32.68
C SER A 167 33.15 -1.42 32.89
N ASP A 168 34.12 -1.24 31.98
CA ASP A 168 35.45 -1.83 32.10
C ASP A 168 36.35 -1.16 33.17
N GLN A 169 36.08 0.13 33.46
CA GLN A 169 36.83 0.85 34.53
C GLN A 169 36.34 0.54 35.95
N THR A 170 35.16 -0.06 36.11
CA THR A 170 34.60 -0.45 37.41
C THR A 170 34.91 -1.89 37.81
N ALA A 171 35.47 -2.70 36.89
CA ALA A 171 35.93 -4.05 37.16
C ALA A 171 37.44 -4.06 37.56
N SER A 172 37.76 -3.51 38.75
CA SER A 172 39.10 -3.68 39.32
C SER A 172 39.12 -4.95 40.19
N PRO A 173 40.12 -5.81 40.06
CA PRO A 173 40.16 -7.07 40.81
C PRO A 173 40.50 -6.85 42.28
N ALA A 174 39.80 -7.55 43.12
CA ALA A 174 40.15 -7.76 44.53
C ALA A 174 41.13 -8.90 44.68
#